data_ee8d727993548084b004d84f2f4e881c
#
_entry.id   ee8d727993548084b004d84f2f4e881c
#
_cell.length_a   1.000
_cell.length_b   1.000
_cell.length_c   1.000
_cell.angle_alpha   90.00
_cell.angle_beta   90.00
_cell.angle_gamma   90.00
#
_symmetry.space_group_name_H-M   'P 1'
#
loop_
_entity.id
_entity.type
_entity.pdbx_description
1 polymer ?
#
loop_
_entity_poly.entity_id
_entity_poly.type
_entity_poly.pdbx_seq_one_letter_code
_entity_poly.pdbx_strand_id
1 'polypeptide(L)'
;MDNNIWVKSSANLAKRLHEGQVDKSGVDYFEGHLCMVASMGRTWKEQVVGYLHDASEDTPHTTEEVLSLLEEDAKQRLSEEDRLELATALHLLNHHSFSRREDYIQAIGQNSLARAVKLNDLQ
;
A
#
# COMPACT_ATOMS: atom_id res chain seq x y z
N MET A 1 -15.40 -10.96 12.26
CA MET A 1 -14.34 -11.35 11.33
C MET A 1 -13.08 -10.54 11.66
N ASP A 2 -11.96 -11.20 11.74
CA ASP A 2 -10.72 -10.56 12.15
C ASP A 2 -10.00 -9.95 10.96
N ASN A 3 -10.06 -8.63 10.82
CA ASN A 3 -9.37 -7.92 9.73
C ASN A 3 -7.86 -7.82 9.95
N ASN A 4 -7.37 -8.23 11.12
CA ASN A 4 -5.93 -8.25 11.39
C ASN A 4 -5.17 -9.21 10.46
N ILE A 5 -5.85 -10.21 9.89
CA ILE A 5 -5.21 -11.10 8.94
C ILE A 5 -4.74 -10.33 7.70
N TRP A 6 -5.52 -9.36 7.23
CA TRP A 6 -5.14 -8.54 6.08
C TRP A 6 -3.95 -7.64 6.39
N VAL A 7 -3.94 -7.04 7.57
CA VAL A 7 -2.81 -6.21 8.01
C VAL A 7 -1.55 -7.07 8.15
N LYS A 8 -1.67 -8.22 8.81
CA LYS A 8 -0.54 -9.12 9.01
C LYS A 8 0.01 -9.65 7.68
N SER A 9 -0.87 -10.06 6.78
CA SER A 9 -0.46 -10.57 5.47
C SER A 9 0.16 -9.48 4.60
N SER A 10 -0.37 -8.25 4.66
CA SER A 10 0.21 -7.14 3.91
C SER A 10 1.59 -6.78 4.44
N ALA A 11 1.81 -6.85 5.75
CA ALA A 11 3.12 -6.63 6.34
C ALA A 11 4.12 -7.70 5.88
N ASN A 12 3.73 -8.98 5.90
CA ASN A 12 4.56 -10.07 5.44
C ASN A 12 4.91 -9.92 3.96
N LEU A 13 3.92 -9.58 3.15
CA LEU A 13 4.11 -9.39 1.71
C LEU A 13 5.05 -8.21 1.44
N ALA A 14 4.83 -7.07 2.10
CA ALA A 14 5.66 -5.89 1.92
C ALA A 14 7.11 -6.17 2.29
N LYS A 15 7.33 -6.88 3.39
CA LYS A 15 8.67 -7.26 3.82
C LYS A 15 9.38 -8.10 2.74
N ARG A 16 8.65 -9.04 2.15
CA ARG A 16 9.17 -9.92 1.11
C ARG A 16 9.46 -9.17 -0.19
N LEU A 17 8.56 -8.29 -0.61
CA LEU A 17 8.68 -7.54 -1.86
C LEU A 17 9.78 -6.48 -1.82
N HIS A 18 10.05 -5.93 -0.64
CA HIS A 18 11.06 -4.89 -0.46
C HIS A 18 12.33 -5.41 0.20
N GLU A 19 12.51 -6.73 0.24
CA GLU A 19 13.69 -7.35 0.85
C GLU A 19 14.97 -6.80 0.21
N GLY A 20 15.88 -6.34 1.05
CA GLY A 20 17.15 -5.78 0.59
C GLY A 20 17.10 -4.30 0.20
N GLN A 21 15.90 -3.72 0.10
CA GLN A 21 15.77 -2.29 -0.19
C GLN A 21 16.00 -1.47 1.07
N VAL A 22 16.77 -0.39 0.95
CA VAL A 22 17.03 0.53 2.06
C VAL A 22 16.56 1.92 1.71
N ASP A 23 16.31 2.75 2.73
CA ASP A 23 15.97 4.16 2.55
C ASP A 23 17.25 4.99 2.37
N LYS A 24 17.09 6.32 2.26
CA LYS A 24 18.21 7.24 2.05
C LYS A 24 19.23 7.22 3.18
N SER A 25 18.83 6.79 4.37
CA SER A 25 19.70 6.69 5.54
C SER A 25 20.34 5.31 5.70
N GLY A 26 20.06 4.37 4.78
CA GLY A 26 20.58 3.03 4.84
C GLY A 26 19.80 2.08 5.74
N VAL A 27 18.63 2.51 6.23
CA VAL A 27 17.74 1.68 7.07
C VAL A 27 16.86 0.83 6.17
N ASP A 28 16.60 -0.42 6.58
CA ASP A 28 15.71 -1.31 5.85
C ASP A 28 14.38 -0.60 5.52
N TYR A 29 13.99 -0.62 4.25
CA TYR A 29 12.84 0.14 3.76
C TYR A 29 11.54 -0.28 4.44
N PHE A 30 11.34 -1.58 4.64
CA PHE A 30 10.15 -2.08 5.31
C PHE A 30 10.09 -1.59 6.76
N GLU A 31 11.17 -1.79 7.52
CA GLU A 31 11.18 -1.45 8.94
C GLU A 31 11.19 0.05 9.19
N GLY A 32 11.88 0.83 8.35
CA GLY A 32 11.98 2.27 8.55
C GLY A 32 10.79 3.03 8.01
N HIS A 33 10.44 2.82 6.74
CA HIS A 33 9.42 3.61 6.05
C HIS A 33 8.04 2.97 6.06
N LEU A 34 7.93 1.74 5.57
CA LEU A 34 6.61 1.12 5.39
C LEU A 34 5.90 0.85 6.72
N CYS A 35 6.63 0.40 7.73
CA CYS A 35 6.05 0.20 9.06
C CYS A 35 5.58 1.52 9.68
N MET A 36 6.34 2.60 9.46
CA MET A 36 5.96 3.92 9.96
C MET A 36 4.65 4.39 9.33
N VAL A 37 4.56 4.34 8.00
CA VAL A 37 3.36 4.77 7.28
C VAL A 37 2.14 3.94 7.72
N ALA A 38 2.31 2.62 7.77
CA ALA A 38 1.22 1.74 8.16
C ALA A 38 0.77 1.96 9.61
N SER A 39 1.72 2.21 10.52
CA SER A 39 1.40 2.42 11.93
C SER A 39 0.56 3.67 12.18
N MET A 40 0.59 4.64 11.26
CA MET A 40 -0.24 5.83 11.33
C MET A 40 -1.66 5.61 10.82
N GLY A 41 -1.93 4.47 10.19
CA GLY A 41 -3.26 4.16 9.67
C GLY A 41 -4.26 3.93 10.80
N ARG A 42 -5.47 4.48 10.66
CA ARG A 42 -6.53 4.38 11.66
C ARG A 42 -7.45 3.19 11.43
N THR A 43 -7.49 2.67 10.21
CA THR A 43 -8.31 1.52 9.84
C THR A 43 -7.43 0.43 9.26
N TRP A 44 -7.96 -0.80 9.20
CA TRP A 44 -7.21 -1.90 8.61
C TRP A 44 -6.88 -1.63 7.14
N LYS A 45 -7.79 -0.98 6.39
CA LYS A 45 -7.55 -0.64 4.99
C LYS A 45 -6.42 0.38 4.84
N GLU A 46 -6.39 1.40 5.70
CA GLU A 46 -5.28 2.36 5.71
C GLU A 46 -3.95 1.69 5.99
N GLN A 47 -3.93 0.73 6.91
CA GLN A 47 -2.71 0.01 7.25
C GLN A 47 -2.25 -0.89 6.10
N VAL A 48 -3.18 -1.60 5.46
CA VAL A 48 -2.86 -2.43 4.29
C VAL A 48 -2.30 -1.59 3.15
N VAL A 49 -2.96 -0.49 2.81
CA VAL A 49 -2.47 0.41 1.76
C VAL A 49 -1.13 1.03 2.16
N GLY A 50 -0.96 1.35 3.44
CA GLY A 50 0.31 1.86 3.95
C GLY A 50 1.47 0.90 3.70
N TYR A 51 1.28 -0.39 3.96
CA TYR A 51 2.31 -1.39 3.69
C TYR A 51 2.57 -1.59 2.20
N LEU A 52 1.53 -1.50 1.37
CA LEU A 52 1.62 -1.90 -0.03
C LEU A 52 1.74 -0.74 -1.03
N HIS A 53 1.68 0.51 -0.56
CA HIS A 53 1.58 1.67 -1.46
C HIS A 53 2.75 1.81 -2.45
N ASP A 54 3.93 1.36 -2.10
CA ASP A 54 5.09 1.43 -2.99
C ASP A 54 5.36 0.13 -3.76
N ALA A 55 4.57 -0.92 -3.51
CA ALA A 55 4.87 -2.23 -4.08
C ALA A 55 4.86 -2.24 -5.61
N SER A 56 3.83 -1.63 -6.23
CA SER A 56 3.75 -1.61 -7.69
C SER A 56 4.69 -0.59 -8.33
N GLU A 57 5.14 0.39 -7.56
CA GLU A 57 6.07 1.42 -8.03
C GLU A 57 7.52 0.94 -7.97
N ASP A 58 7.88 0.29 -6.86
CA ASP A 58 9.26 -0.12 -6.57
C ASP A 58 9.57 -1.56 -6.99
N THR A 59 8.58 -2.35 -7.36
CA THR A 59 8.77 -3.74 -7.79
C THR A 59 8.11 -3.94 -9.17
N PRO A 60 8.40 -5.04 -9.88
CA PRO A 60 7.80 -5.29 -11.20
C PRO A 60 6.33 -5.76 -11.15
N HIS A 61 5.70 -5.72 -9.98
CA HIS A 61 4.31 -6.18 -9.83
C HIS A 61 3.30 -5.05 -10.07
N THR A 62 2.19 -5.39 -10.72
CA THR A 62 1.05 -4.45 -10.86
C THR A 62 0.24 -4.43 -9.56
N THR A 63 -0.66 -3.45 -9.43
CA THR A 63 -1.56 -3.37 -8.28
C THR A 63 -2.41 -4.64 -8.15
N GLU A 64 -2.92 -5.16 -9.24
CA GLU A 64 -3.72 -6.39 -9.26
C GLU A 64 -2.90 -7.59 -8.81
N GLU A 65 -1.66 -7.68 -9.26
CA GLU A 65 -0.75 -8.75 -8.83
C GLU A 65 -0.47 -8.67 -7.34
N VAL A 66 -0.24 -7.47 -6.82
CA VAL A 66 0.02 -7.25 -5.39
C VAL A 66 -1.18 -7.72 -4.56
N LEU A 67 -2.41 -7.37 -4.97
CA LEU A 67 -3.61 -7.80 -4.27
C LEU A 67 -3.82 -9.31 -4.35
N SER A 68 -3.49 -9.93 -5.49
CA SER A 68 -3.57 -11.38 -5.63
C SER A 68 -2.56 -12.08 -4.72
N LEU A 69 -1.36 -11.55 -4.60
CA LEU A 69 -0.34 -12.05 -3.70
C LEU A 69 -0.79 -11.91 -2.24
N LEU A 70 -1.45 -10.80 -1.91
CA LEU A 70 -2.01 -10.60 -0.57
C LEU A 70 -3.05 -11.68 -0.24
N GLU A 71 -3.95 -11.97 -1.17
CA GLU A 71 -4.96 -13.01 -0.98
C GLU A 71 -4.33 -14.39 -0.81
N GLU A 72 -3.27 -14.69 -1.57
CA GLU A 72 -2.55 -15.94 -1.43
C GLU A 72 -1.88 -16.06 -0.06
N ASP A 73 -1.23 -15.00 0.40
CA ASP A 73 -0.56 -15.01 1.70
C ASP A 73 -1.56 -15.18 2.83
N ALA A 74 -2.70 -14.51 2.75
CA ALA A 74 -3.75 -14.60 3.77
C ALA A 74 -4.56 -15.89 3.67
N LYS A 75 -4.48 -16.61 2.55
CA LYS A 75 -5.28 -17.81 2.26
C LYS A 75 -6.78 -17.52 2.32
N GLN A 76 -7.15 -16.29 1.94
CA GLN A 76 -8.53 -15.83 1.91
C GLN A 76 -8.69 -14.87 0.73
N ARG A 77 -9.93 -14.62 0.33
CA ARG A 77 -10.24 -13.65 -0.71
C ARG A 77 -10.89 -12.42 -0.10
N LEU A 78 -10.50 -11.26 -0.62
CA LEU A 78 -11.18 -10.01 -0.30
C LEU A 78 -12.57 -10.01 -0.95
N SER A 79 -13.54 -9.32 -0.33
CA SER A 79 -14.80 -9.06 -1.00
C SER A 79 -14.53 -8.18 -2.23
N GLU A 80 -15.41 -8.23 -3.22
CA GLU A 80 -15.25 -7.41 -4.43
C GLU A 80 -15.17 -5.92 -4.08
N GLU A 81 -15.99 -5.49 -3.13
CA GLU A 81 -16.01 -4.10 -2.68
C GLU A 81 -14.68 -3.69 -2.04
N ASP A 82 -14.19 -4.51 -1.12
CA ASP A 82 -12.91 -4.22 -0.44
C ASP A 82 -11.74 -4.25 -1.42
N ARG A 83 -11.72 -5.24 -2.31
CA ARG A 83 -10.66 -5.35 -3.33
C ARG A 83 -10.66 -4.13 -4.24
N LEU A 84 -11.83 -3.68 -4.67
CA LEU A 84 -11.94 -2.49 -5.52
C LEU A 84 -11.46 -1.25 -4.80
N GLU A 85 -11.84 -1.08 -3.53
CA GLU A 85 -11.41 0.07 -2.74
C GLU A 85 -9.91 0.11 -2.56
N LEU A 86 -9.31 -1.03 -2.22
CA LEU A 86 -7.85 -1.14 -2.05
C LEU A 86 -7.13 -0.92 -3.39
N ALA A 87 -7.63 -1.52 -4.46
CA ALA A 87 -7.03 -1.36 -5.79
C ALA A 87 -7.06 0.09 -6.24
N THR A 88 -8.18 0.77 -6.04
CA THR A 88 -8.33 2.18 -6.43
C THR A 88 -7.32 3.05 -5.68
N ALA A 89 -7.21 2.86 -4.36
CA ALA A 89 -6.27 3.63 -3.56
C ALA A 89 -4.82 3.37 -3.97
N LEU A 90 -4.46 2.11 -4.21
CA LEU A 90 -3.10 1.76 -4.63
C LEU A 90 -2.77 2.32 -6.01
N HIS A 91 -3.71 2.28 -6.95
CA HIS A 91 -3.52 2.89 -8.27
C HIS A 91 -3.31 4.40 -8.16
N LEU A 92 -4.10 5.07 -7.32
CA LEU A 92 -3.99 6.52 -7.15
C LEU A 92 -2.65 6.91 -6.51
N LEU A 93 -2.09 6.05 -5.68
CA LEU A 93 -0.81 6.32 -5.03
C LEU A 93 0.40 5.97 -5.92
N ASN A 94 0.19 5.27 -7.03
CA ASN A 94 1.26 4.92 -7.95
C ASN A 94 1.49 6.07 -8.92
N HIS A 95 2.66 6.73 -8.81
CA HIS A 95 3.03 7.86 -9.66
C HIS A 95 3.03 7.52 -11.16
N HIS A 96 3.30 6.28 -11.51
CA HIS A 96 3.36 5.84 -12.92
C HIS A 96 1.99 5.78 -13.58
N SER A 97 0.90 5.88 -12.81
CA SER A 97 -0.45 5.91 -13.33
C SER A 97 -0.83 7.28 -13.92
N PHE A 98 -0.03 8.30 -13.69
CA PHE A 98 -0.34 9.68 -14.11
C PHE A 98 0.85 10.30 -14.83
N SER A 99 0.57 11.02 -15.92
CA SER A 99 1.60 11.70 -16.69
C SER A 99 2.00 13.05 -16.09
N ARG A 100 1.15 13.62 -15.22
CA ARG A 100 1.38 14.94 -14.62
C ARG A 100 1.18 14.87 -13.11
N ARG A 101 2.08 15.56 -12.38
CA ARG A 101 2.00 15.62 -10.92
C ARG A 101 0.69 16.25 -10.43
N GLU A 102 0.19 17.26 -11.13
CA GLU A 102 -1.05 17.95 -10.76
C GLU A 102 -2.24 17.02 -10.79
N ASP A 103 -2.33 16.18 -11.83
CA ASP A 103 -3.40 15.21 -11.98
C ASP A 103 -3.33 14.15 -10.85
N TYR A 104 -2.12 13.75 -10.50
CA TYR A 104 -1.87 12.80 -9.43
C TYR A 104 -2.36 13.34 -8.08
N ILE A 105 -1.95 14.57 -7.74
CA ILE A 105 -2.34 15.22 -6.48
C ILE A 105 -3.85 15.40 -6.40
N GLN A 106 -4.48 15.85 -7.49
CA GLN A 106 -5.92 16.06 -7.54
C GLN A 106 -6.68 14.75 -7.35
N ALA A 107 -6.24 13.67 -8.01
CA ALA A 107 -6.88 12.37 -7.90
C ALA A 107 -6.80 11.81 -6.47
N ILE A 108 -5.64 11.94 -5.82
CA ILE A 108 -5.46 11.51 -4.44
C ILE A 108 -6.39 12.30 -3.51
N GLY A 109 -6.51 13.61 -3.74
CA GLY A 109 -7.36 14.46 -2.90
C GLY A 109 -8.84 14.08 -2.92
N GLN A 110 -9.29 13.41 -3.98
CA GLN A 110 -10.68 12.98 -4.13
C GLN A 110 -10.96 11.59 -3.52
N ASN A 111 -9.94 10.88 -3.09
CA ASN A 111 -10.11 9.54 -2.50
C ASN A 111 -9.64 9.58 -1.05
N SER A 112 -10.57 9.36 -0.11
CA SER A 112 -10.26 9.48 1.32
C SER A 112 -9.21 8.49 1.79
N LEU A 113 -9.23 7.25 1.29
CA LEU A 113 -8.25 6.23 1.68
C LEU A 113 -6.85 6.57 1.16
N ALA A 114 -6.73 6.91 -0.12
CA ALA A 114 -5.45 7.29 -0.71
C ALA A 114 -4.89 8.55 -0.05
N ARG A 115 -5.77 9.54 0.22
CA ARG A 115 -5.36 10.80 0.86
C ARG A 115 -4.81 10.54 2.27
N ALA A 116 -5.48 9.69 3.05
CA ALA A 116 -5.03 9.38 4.41
C ALA A 116 -3.64 8.75 4.39
N VAL A 117 -3.41 7.78 3.51
CA VAL A 117 -2.12 7.10 3.40
C VAL A 117 -1.04 8.08 2.90
N LYS A 118 -1.36 8.92 1.92
CA LYS A 118 -0.40 9.91 1.41
C LYS A 118 0.00 10.91 2.48
N LEU A 119 -0.94 11.37 3.30
CA LEU A 119 -0.63 12.26 4.41
C LEU A 119 0.31 11.59 5.42
N ASN A 120 0.10 10.30 5.70
CA ASN A 120 0.99 9.55 6.57
C ASN A 120 2.38 9.39 5.96
N ASP A 121 2.45 9.16 4.65
CA ASP A 121 3.70 9.01 3.91
C ASP A 121 4.54 10.30 3.94
N LEU A 122 3.89 11.46 4.04
CA LEU A 122 4.56 12.76 4.05
C LEU A 122 5.06 13.18 5.44
N GLN A 123 4.72 12.44 6.47
CA GLN A 123 5.10 12.78 7.86
C GLN A 123 6.58 12.56 8.17
#